data_27aa3624398f2b951590d34658783e6a
#
_entry.id   27aa3624398f2b951590d34658783e6a
#
_cell.length_a   1.000
_cell.length_b   1.000
_cell.length_c   1.000
_cell.angle_alpha   90.00
_cell.angle_beta   90.00
_cell.angle_gamma   90.00
#
_symmetry.space_group_name_H-M   'P 1'
#
loop_
_entity.id
_entity.type
_entity.pdbx_description
1 polymer ?
#
loop_
_entity_poly.entity_id
_entity_poly.type
_entity_poly.pdbx_seq_one_letter_code
_entity_poly.pdbx_strand_id
1 'polypeptide(L)'
;VADFCALTEAQLLDALEAHHRRLLGFPAAKAQRKAWRTEHAVLQDALRTCARALPEEAPGWGVVFEYELPLEGGRRPDVVVLAGRALIVLEFKSSSLPSQADVDQVAAYARDLVDYHAGSHDLVPHPVCVLTDAAPGFARVHEGVVLTAPDGLAHYLFEAHEPGGVALDAWVHAAYDPLPPLVEAARRIFRHEPLPHVKRALAAGIPQTVELLGRLVDRAAAEGERLLAFVTGVPGSGKTLVGLRLVYERSAAHGRATFLSGNGPLVAVLQDALRSRVFVRDLHAFIRTYALNRRPRTPDEHVTTPTTVSTCPYRSAHGGPGTFTTGCGSC
;
A
#
# COMPACT_ATOMS: atom_id res chain seq x y z
N VAL A 1 -15.81 17.61 -15.28
CA VAL A 1 -16.05 16.90 -16.58
C VAL A 1 -16.41 17.88 -17.68
N ALA A 2 -17.24 18.90 -17.43
CA ALA A 2 -17.60 19.87 -18.47
C ALA A 2 -16.36 20.48 -19.14
N ASP A 3 -15.42 20.99 -18.35
CA ASP A 3 -14.18 21.60 -18.85
C ASP A 3 -13.31 20.58 -19.58
N PHE A 4 -13.18 19.35 -19.06
CA PHE A 4 -12.43 18.29 -19.71
C PHE A 4 -13.00 17.90 -21.08
N CYS A 5 -14.33 17.79 -21.20
CA CYS A 5 -14.99 17.51 -22.48
C CYS A 5 -14.84 18.62 -23.53
N ALA A 6 -14.54 19.84 -23.08
CA ALA A 6 -14.26 20.99 -23.95
C ALA A 6 -12.80 21.08 -24.39
N LEU A 7 -11.86 20.41 -23.70
CA LEU A 7 -10.44 20.39 -24.05
C LEU A 7 -10.20 19.65 -25.37
N THR A 8 -9.36 20.23 -26.20
CA THR A 8 -8.82 19.51 -27.36
C THR A 8 -7.68 18.59 -26.94
N GLU A 9 -7.40 17.56 -27.76
CA GLU A 9 -6.24 16.67 -27.56
C GLU A 9 -4.94 17.48 -27.38
N ALA A 10 -4.72 18.48 -28.25
CA ALA A 10 -3.50 19.30 -28.19
C ALA A 10 -3.35 20.04 -26.86
N GLN A 11 -4.42 20.65 -26.35
CA GLN A 11 -4.40 21.39 -25.08
C GLN A 11 -4.09 20.45 -23.90
N LEU A 12 -4.68 19.25 -23.86
CA LEU A 12 -4.38 18.27 -22.81
C LEU A 12 -2.93 17.79 -22.89
N LEU A 13 -2.46 17.43 -24.09
CA LEU A 13 -1.08 16.97 -24.30
C LEU A 13 -0.05 18.03 -23.90
N ASP A 14 -0.30 19.30 -24.23
CA ASP A 14 0.59 20.40 -23.86
C ASP A 14 0.62 20.59 -22.32
N ALA A 15 -0.54 20.47 -21.66
CA ALA A 15 -0.63 20.54 -20.20
C ALA A 15 0.10 19.39 -19.51
N LEU A 16 -0.10 18.15 -19.98
CA LEU A 16 0.57 16.95 -19.45
C LEU A 16 2.08 16.98 -19.71
N GLU A 17 2.52 17.43 -20.89
CA GLU A 17 3.94 17.59 -21.21
C GLU A 17 4.59 18.64 -20.31
N ALA A 18 3.93 19.75 -20.06
CA ALA A 18 4.42 20.78 -19.14
C ALA A 18 4.50 20.28 -17.70
N HIS A 19 3.50 19.51 -17.27
CA HIS A 19 3.49 18.86 -15.94
C HIS A 19 4.62 17.85 -15.79
N HIS A 20 4.75 16.93 -16.76
CA HIS A 20 5.80 15.90 -16.79
C HIS A 20 7.20 16.52 -16.74
N ARG A 21 7.43 17.60 -17.51
CA ARG A 21 8.71 18.31 -17.52
C ARG A 21 9.02 19.00 -16.21
N ARG A 22 8.01 19.55 -15.52
CA ARG A 22 8.19 20.11 -14.17
C ARG A 22 8.58 19.07 -13.13
N LEU A 23 7.96 17.88 -13.20
CA LEU A 23 8.23 16.80 -12.23
C LEU A 23 9.58 16.12 -12.47
N LEU A 24 9.86 15.74 -13.70
CA LEU A 24 10.99 14.87 -14.05
C LEU A 24 12.19 15.60 -14.69
N GLY A 25 12.02 16.86 -15.09
CA GLY A 25 13.10 17.65 -15.68
C GLY A 25 13.39 17.37 -17.16
N PHE A 26 12.68 16.43 -17.80
CA PHE A 26 12.86 16.05 -19.21
C PHE A 26 11.50 15.84 -19.91
N PRO A 27 11.45 15.92 -21.26
CA PRO A 27 10.23 15.73 -22.03
C PRO A 27 9.73 14.28 -21.96
N ALA A 28 8.40 14.09 -22.06
CA ALA A 28 7.79 12.77 -22.11
C ALA A 28 8.23 11.98 -23.35
N ALA A 29 8.42 10.68 -23.19
CA ALA A 29 8.73 9.76 -24.27
C ALA A 29 7.57 9.69 -25.28
N LYS A 30 7.87 9.31 -26.55
CA LYS A 30 6.83 9.16 -27.57
C LYS A 30 5.74 8.16 -27.17
N ALA A 31 6.13 7.08 -26.46
CA ALA A 31 5.19 6.09 -25.96
C ALA A 31 4.21 6.70 -24.94
N GLN A 32 4.69 7.50 -24.00
CA GLN A 32 3.86 8.19 -23.00
C GLN A 32 2.87 9.15 -23.67
N ARG A 33 3.34 9.95 -24.62
CA ARG A 33 2.45 10.86 -25.38
C ARG A 33 1.39 10.11 -26.20
N LYS A 34 1.71 8.90 -26.70
CA LYS A 34 0.73 8.03 -27.36
C LYS A 34 -0.30 7.51 -26.35
N ALA A 35 0.12 7.10 -25.16
CA ALA A 35 -0.78 6.66 -24.09
C ALA A 35 -1.77 7.77 -23.73
N TRP A 36 -1.30 8.97 -23.42
CA TRP A 36 -2.16 10.13 -23.13
C TRP A 36 -3.21 10.44 -24.20
N ARG A 37 -2.87 10.25 -25.49
CA ARG A 37 -3.85 10.43 -26.58
C ARG A 37 -4.95 9.39 -26.51
N THR A 38 -4.58 8.14 -26.29
CA THR A 38 -5.56 7.05 -26.18
C THR A 38 -6.45 7.24 -24.95
N GLU A 39 -5.87 7.56 -23.80
CA GLU A 39 -6.59 7.87 -22.56
C GLU A 39 -7.57 9.02 -22.73
N HIS A 40 -7.12 10.13 -23.36
CA HIS A 40 -7.97 11.28 -23.66
C HIS A 40 -9.15 10.90 -24.51
N ALA A 41 -8.92 10.22 -25.64
CA ALA A 41 -9.97 9.86 -26.59
C ALA A 41 -11.03 8.95 -25.93
N VAL A 42 -10.58 7.89 -25.24
CA VAL A 42 -11.46 6.92 -24.58
C VAL A 42 -12.25 7.59 -23.47
N LEU A 43 -11.58 8.35 -22.60
CA LEU A 43 -12.21 8.99 -21.47
C LEU A 43 -13.18 10.11 -21.88
N GLN A 44 -12.79 10.89 -22.88
CA GLN A 44 -13.67 11.98 -23.38
C GLN A 44 -14.96 11.45 -24.00
N ASP A 45 -14.91 10.33 -24.75
CA ASP A 45 -16.09 9.68 -25.30
C ASP A 45 -17.00 9.13 -24.20
N ALA A 46 -16.40 8.43 -23.22
CA ALA A 46 -17.12 7.90 -22.08
C ALA A 46 -17.81 8.99 -21.26
N LEU A 47 -17.08 10.06 -20.91
CA LEU A 47 -17.62 11.15 -20.09
C LEU A 47 -18.66 12.01 -20.83
N ARG A 48 -18.53 12.19 -22.14
CA ARG A 48 -19.60 12.81 -22.97
C ARG A 48 -20.85 11.99 -22.97
N THR A 49 -20.73 10.67 -22.96
CA THR A 49 -21.88 9.76 -22.88
C THR A 49 -22.54 9.87 -21.50
N CYS A 50 -21.76 9.86 -20.42
CA CYS A 50 -22.28 10.10 -19.07
C CYS A 50 -22.95 11.49 -18.93
N ALA A 51 -22.35 12.54 -19.46
CA ALA A 51 -22.92 13.90 -19.40
C ALA A 51 -24.27 14.04 -20.14
N ARG A 52 -24.50 13.24 -21.19
CA ARG A 52 -25.81 13.17 -21.86
C ARG A 52 -26.84 12.41 -21.04
N ALA A 53 -26.40 11.33 -20.35
CA ALA A 53 -27.28 10.50 -19.52
C ALA A 53 -27.61 11.12 -18.17
N LEU A 54 -26.67 11.86 -17.57
CA LEU A 54 -26.75 12.52 -16.27
C LEU A 54 -26.43 14.02 -16.41
N PRO A 55 -27.28 14.82 -17.07
CA PRO A 55 -26.96 16.22 -17.43
C PRO A 55 -26.81 17.15 -16.22
N GLU A 56 -27.41 16.84 -15.10
CA GLU A 56 -27.32 17.64 -13.87
C GLU A 56 -26.11 17.26 -13.01
N GLU A 57 -25.60 16.04 -13.11
CA GLU A 57 -24.61 15.48 -12.19
C GLU A 57 -23.22 15.33 -12.83
N ALA A 58 -23.13 14.64 -13.96
CA ALA A 58 -21.87 14.31 -14.61
C ALA A 58 -21.02 15.53 -15.03
N PRO A 59 -21.57 16.70 -15.42
CA PRO A 59 -20.77 17.89 -15.67
C PRO A 59 -19.94 18.35 -14.46
N GLY A 60 -20.43 18.09 -13.24
CA GLY A 60 -19.76 18.44 -11.98
C GLY A 60 -18.70 17.44 -11.53
N TRP A 61 -18.58 16.27 -12.16
CA TRP A 61 -17.58 15.29 -11.79
C TRP A 61 -16.15 15.81 -11.99
N GLY A 62 -15.24 15.36 -11.12
CA GLY A 62 -13.81 15.69 -11.20
C GLY A 62 -13.05 14.71 -12.09
N VAL A 63 -12.04 15.23 -12.82
CA VAL A 63 -11.10 14.40 -13.60
C VAL A 63 -9.69 14.88 -13.32
N VAL A 64 -8.80 13.97 -12.92
CA VAL A 64 -7.38 14.24 -12.63
C VAL A 64 -6.52 13.24 -13.39
N PHE A 65 -5.61 13.73 -14.22
CA PHE A 65 -4.60 12.93 -14.91
C PHE A 65 -3.31 12.90 -14.12
N GLU A 66 -2.63 11.74 -14.16
CA GLU A 66 -1.28 11.57 -13.63
C GLU A 66 -1.13 12.11 -12.18
N TYR A 67 -2.11 11.84 -11.31
CA TYR A 67 -2.04 12.26 -9.92
C TYR A 67 -0.88 11.60 -9.22
N GLU A 68 0.19 12.35 -8.95
CA GLU A 68 1.34 11.81 -8.22
C GLU A 68 0.99 11.60 -6.75
N LEU A 69 1.12 10.35 -6.27
CA LEU A 69 0.98 10.03 -4.87
C LEU A 69 2.18 10.60 -4.10
N PRO A 70 1.99 11.61 -3.24
CA PRO A 70 3.10 12.25 -2.55
C PRO A 70 3.88 11.25 -1.70
N LEU A 71 5.22 11.34 -1.70
CA LEU A 71 6.14 10.49 -0.96
C LEU A 71 6.16 9.01 -1.37
N GLU A 72 5.49 8.64 -2.46
CA GLU A 72 5.38 7.25 -2.95
C GLU A 72 6.34 6.94 -4.12
N GLY A 73 7.39 7.72 -4.28
CA GLY A 73 8.44 7.44 -5.27
C GLY A 73 8.00 7.60 -6.73
N GLY A 74 7.09 8.53 -7.01
CA GLY A 74 6.60 8.83 -8.35
C GLY A 74 5.49 7.88 -8.83
N ARG A 75 4.90 7.09 -7.92
CA ARG A 75 3.70 6.29 -8.22
C ARG A 75 2.53 7.22 -8.53
N ARG A 76 1.80 6.91 -9.58
CA ARG A 76 0.66 7.73 -10.03
C ARG A 76 -0.29 6.89 -10.88
N PRO A 77 -1.60 6.93 -10.62
CA PRO A 77 -2.61 6.40 -11.51
C PRO A 77 -2.69 7.25 -12.79
N ASP A 78 -3.03 6.63 -13.91
CA ASP A 78 -3.20 7.34 -15.18
C ASP A 78 -4.30 8.40 -15.07
N VAL A 79 -5.47 8.02 -14.53
CA VAL A 79 -6.59 8.94 -14.33
C VAL A 79 -7.35 8.61 -13.04
N VAL A 80 -7.79 9.65 -12.34
CA VAL A 80 -8.78 9.57 -11.26
C VAL A 80 -10.03 10.32 -11.68
N VAL A 81 -11.20 9.66 -11.58
CA VAL A 81 -12.51 10.30 -11.80
C VAL A 81 -13.26 10.32 -10.47
N LEU A 82 -13.74 11.50 -10.09
CA LEU A 82 -14.61 11.71 -8.93
C LEU A 82 -16.05 11.83 -9.43
N ALA A 83 -16.78 10.72 -9.41
CA ALA A 83 -18.17 10.67 -9.86
C ALA A 83 -19.11 10.65 -8.65
N GLY A 84 -19.32 11.82 -8.06
CA GLY A 84 -19.98 11.94 -6.77
C GLY A 84 -19.12 11.34 -5.65
N ARG A 85 -19.64 10.33 -4.94
CA ARG A 85 -18.88 9.60 -3.92
C ARG A 85 -18.01 8.48 -4.49
N ALA A 86 -18.15 8.15 -5.76
CA ALA A 86 -17.30 7.14 -6.40
C ALA A 86 -15.92 7.72 -6.71
N LEU A 87 -14.87 7.08 -6.17
CA LEU A 87 -13.47 7.32 -6.48
C LEU A 87 -13.03 6.29 -7.51
N ILE A 88 -13.12 6.63 -8.79
CA ILE A 88 -12.83 5.72 -9.88
C ILE A 88 -11.38 5.93 -10.31
N VAL A 89 -10.55 4.90 -10.10
CA VAL A 89 -9.13 4.93 -10.43
C VAL A 89 -8.91 4.11 -11.69
N LEU A 90 -8.52 4.77 -12.76
CA LEU A 90 -8.33 4.17 -14.07
C LEU A 90 -6.85 3.94 -14.35
N GLU A 91 -6.54 2.77 -14.84
CA GLU A 91 -5.24 2.39 -15.39
C GLU A 91 -5.46 1.87 -16.81
N PHE A 92 -4.73 2.39 -17.80
CA PHE A 92 -4.86 2.02 -19.20
C PHE A 92 -3.74 1.07 -19.63
N LYS A 93 -4.10 -0.03 -20.26
CA LYS A 93 -3.12 -1.03 -20.74
C LYS A 93 -3.34 -1.34 -22.21
N SER A 94 -2.28 -1.23 -23.01
CA SER A 94 -2.27 -1.63 -24.41
C SER A 94 -2.13 -3.16 -24.52
N SER A 95 -3.16 -3.85 -24.09
CA SER A 95 -3.24 -5.31 -24.11
C SER A 95 -4.70 -5.75 -24.17
N SER A 96 -4.94 -7.01 -24.57
CA SER A 96 -6.29 -7.63 -24.55
C SER A 96 -6.63 -8.29 -23.22
N LEU A 97 -5.62 -8.60 -22.38
CA LEU A 97 -5.76 -9.15 -21.04
C LEU A 97 -4.70 -8.52 -20.13
N PRO A 98 -5.03 -8.20 -18.87
CA PRO A 98 -4.07 -7.64 -17.93
C PRO A 98 -3.14 -8.73 -17.40
N SER A 99 -1.93 -8.35 -16.99
CA SER A 99 -1.11 -9.16 -16.10
C SER A 99 -1.60 -9.04 -14.65
N GLN A 100 -1.20 -9.97 -13.77
CA GLN A 100 -1.50 -9.84 -12.34
C GLN A 100 -0.92 -8.54 -11.75
N ALA A 101 0.25 -8.12 -12.23
CA ALA A 101 0.87 -6.87 -11.79
C ALA A 101 0.03 -5.62 -12.14
N ASP A 102 -0.66 -5.63 -13.28
CA ASP A 102 -1.56 -4.53 -13.68
C ASP A 102 -2.79 -4.47 -12.76
N VAL A 103 -3.35 -5.63 -12.40
CA VAL A 103 -4.47 -5.75 -11.46
C VAL A 103 -4.06 -5.26 -10.07
N ASP A 104 -2.93 -5.75 -9.57
CA ASP A 104 -2.38 -5.35 -8.27
C ASP A 104 -2.06 -3.85 -8.22
N GLN A 105 -1.57 -3.27 -9.32
CA GLN A 105 -1.20 -1.86 -9.42
C GLN A 105 -2.41 -0.96 -9.22
N VAL A 106 -3.48 -1.15 -10.00
CA VAL A 106 -4.67 -0.28 -9.92
C VAL A 106 -5.43 -0.49 -8.60
N ALA A 107 -5.50 -1.72 -8.10
CA ALA A 107 -6.06 -2.01 -6.78
C ALA A 107 -5.28 -1.31 -5.66
N ALA A 108 -3.94 -1.28 -5.76
CA ALA A 108 -3.10 -0.57 -4.80
C ALA A 108 -3.34 0.95 -4.85
N TYR A 109 -3.45 1.56 -6.01
CA TYR A 109 -3.73 3.00 -6.13
C TYR A 109 -5.07 3.38 -5.50
N ALA A 110 -6.15 2.64 -5.80
CA ALA A 110 -7.46 2.91 -5.24
C ALA A 110 -7.46 2.79 -3.71
N ARG A 111 -6.83 1.76 -3.18
CA ARG A 111 -6.66 1.54 -1.75
C ARG A 111 -5.85 2.66 -1.10
N ASP A 112 -4.68 3.00 -1.67
CA ASP A 112 -3.77 3.98 -1.08
C ASP A 112 -4.40 5.39 -1.08
N LEU A 113 -5.19 5.74 -2.09
CA LEU A 113 -5.98 6.96 -2.11
C LEU A 113 -7.04 6.99 -1.00
N VAL A 114 -7.79 5.92 -0.77
CA VAL A 114 -8.78 5.87 0.32
C VAL A 114 -8.10 5.88 1.69
N ASP A 115 -6.97 5.17 1.82
CA ASP A 115 -6.28 5.02 3.10
C ASP A 115 -5.52 6.30 3.50
N TYR A 116 -4.95 7.04 2.55
CA TYR A 116 -3.96 8.10 2.83
C TYR A 116 -4.33 9.50 2.35
N HIS A 117 -5.30 9.62 1.44
CA HIS A 117 -5.72 10.92 0.92
C HIS A 117 -6.96 11.44 1.67
N ALA A 118 -6.82 12.54 2.38
CA ALA A 118 -7.86 13.06 3.28
C ALA A 118 -9.20 13.33 2.58
N GLY A 119 -9.18 13.75 1.32
CA GLY A 119 -10.38 13.96 0.51
C GLY A 119 -11.04 12.68 -0.01
N SER A 120 -10.43 11.50 0.23
CA SER A 120 -10.93 10.22 -0.29
C SER A 120 -11.45 9.27 0.79
N HIS A 121 -11.31 9.60 2.07
CA HIS A 121 -11.65 8.69 3.17
C HIS A 121 -13.12 8.22 3.18
N ASP A 122 -14.03 9.06 2.72
CA ASP A 122 -15.46 8.77 2.69
C ASP A 122 -15.97 8.44 1.28
N LEU A 123 -15.04 8.28 0.32
CA LEU A 123 -15.35 7.86 -1.04
C LEU A 123 -15.32 6.35 -1.19
N VAL A 124 -16.06 5.84 -2.17
CA VAL A 124 -16.12 4.41 -2.51
C VAL A 124 -15.10 4.13 -3.62
N PRO A 125 -14.07 3.27 -3.36
CA PRO A 125 -13.03 3.02 -4.34
C PRO A 125 -13.49 2.07 -5.44
N HIS A 126 -13.23 2.45 -6.68
CA HIS A 126 -13.50 1.68 -7.89
C HIS A 126 -12.22 1.54 -8.72
N PRO A 127 -11.39 0.51 -8.49
CA PRO A 127 -10.23 0.24 -9.33
C PRO A 127 -10.66 -0.34 -10.68
N VAL A 128 -10.24 0.28 -11.77
CA VAL A 128 -10.61 -0.09 -13.14
C VAL A 128 -9.38 -0.18 -14.03
N CYS A 129 -9.20 -1.29 -14.71
CA CYS A 129 -8.19 -1.44 -15.76
C CYS A 129 -8.88 -1.41 -17.13
N VAL A 130 -8.56 -0.40 -17.93
CA VAL A 130 -9.08 -0.22 -19.29
C VAL A 130 -8.10 -0.87 -20.27
N LEU A 131 -8.54 -1.93 -20.94
CA LEU A 131 -7.74 -2.73 -21.86
C LEU A 131 -7.99 -2.27 -23.30
N THR A 132 -7.09 -1.47 -23.84
CA THR A 132 -7.32 -0.79 -25.12
C THR A 132 -7.31 -1.71 -26.34
N ASP A 133 -6.73 -2.90 -26.21
CA ASP A 133 -6.68 -3.94 -27.27
C ASP A 133 -7.68 -5.09 -26.99
N ALA A 134 -8.53 -4.96 -25.97
CA ALA A 134 -9.57 -5.96 -25.72
C ALA A 134 -10.70 -5.88 -26.76
N ALA A 135 -11.36 -7.01 -26.99
CA ALA A 135 -12.50 -7.06 -27.91
C ALA A 135 -13.65 -6.13 -27.40
N PRO A 136 -14.37 -5.47 -28.31
CA PRO A 136 -15.52 -4.66 -27.94
C PRO A 136 -16.53 -5.46 -27.10
N GLY A 137 -17.08 -4.81 -26.06
CA GLY A 137 -17.99 -5.45 -25.10
C GLY A 137 -17.31 -6.31 -24.04
N PHE A 138 -15.97 -6.37 -24.01
CA PHE A 138 -15.27 -7.08 -22.94
C PHE A 138 -15.47 -6.35 -21.61
N ALA A 139 -16.02 -7.06 -20.61
CA ALA A 139 -16.13 -6.62 -19.25
C ALA A 139 -16.02 -7.80 -18.28
N ARG A 140 -15.23 -7.66 -17.23
CA ARG A 140 -15.04 -8.71 -16.21
C ARG A 140 -14.60 -8.08 -14.89
N VAL A 141 -14.98 -8.68 -13.77
CA VAL A 141 -14.40 -8.37 -12.46
C VAL A 141 -13.40 -9.45 -12.08
N HIS A 142 -12.21 -9.04 -11.67
CA HIS A 142 -11.15 -9.93 -11.21
C HIS A 142 -10.50 -9.34 -9.94
N GLU A 143 -10.57 -10.07 -8.84
CA GLU A 143 -10.03 -9.66 -7.52
C GLU A 143 -10.46 -8.23 -7.07
N GLY A 144 -11.72 -7.88 -7.35
CA GLY A 144 -12.28 -6.57 -7.02
C GLY A 144 -11.90 -5.44 -7.99
N VAL A 145 -11.12 -5.74 -9.04
CA VAL A 145 -10.79 -4.81 -10.12
C VAL A 145 -11.72 -5.06 -11.31
N VAL A 146 -12.27 -3.99 -11.84
CA VAL A 146 -13.05 -4.04 -13.08
C VAL A 146 -12.10 -3.98 -14.27
N LEU A 147 -12.22 -4.95 -15.15
CA LEU A 147 -11.50 -5.02 -16.43
C LEU A 147 -12.50 -4.71 -17.52
N THR A 148 -12.25 -3.70 -18.34
CA THR A 148 -13.18 -3.31 -19.39
C THR A 148 -12.47 -2.92 -20.69
N ALA A 149 -13.10 -3.16 -21.83
CA ALA A 149 -12.72 -2.55 -23.07
C ALA A 149 -13.13 -1.06 -23.08
N PRO A 150 -12.56 -0.22 -23.96
CA PRO A 150 -12.88 1.20 -24.04
C PRO A 150 -14.38 1.52 -24.18
N ASP A 151 -15.12 0.73 -24.95
CA ASP A 151 -16.54 0.91 -25.20
C ASP A 151 -17.43 0.61 -24.00
N GLY A 152 -16.95 -0.18 -23.02
CA GLY A 152 -17.63 -0.47 -21.77
C GLY A 152 -17.44 0.60 -20.68
N LEU A 153 -16.48 1.50 -20.84
CA LEU A 153 -16.11 2.47 -19.79
C LEU A 153 -17.27 3.41 -19.44
N ALA A 154 -17.99 3.93 -20.43
CA ALA A 154 -19.13 4.84 -20.19
C ALA A 154 -20.22 4.19 -19.34
N HIS A 155 -20.56 2.93 -19.67
CA HIS A 155 -21.55 2.18 -18.91
C HIS A 155 -21.09 1.98 -17.47
N TYR A 156 -19.83 1.61 -17.26
CA TYR A 156 -19.29 1.41 -15.92
C TYR A 156 -19.27 2.71 -15.09
N LEU A 157 -18.84 3.84 -15.67
CA LEU A 157 -18.86 5.13 -14.98
C LEU A 157 -20.27 5.55 -14.56
N PHE A 158 -21.25 5.25 -15.41
CA PHE A 158 -22.67 5.50 -15.13
C PHE A 158 -23.20 4.63 -13.98
N GLU A 159 -22.86 3.34 -13.95
CA GLU A 159 -23.30 2.41 -12.90
C GLU A 159 -22.59 2.66 -11.55
N ALA A 160 -21.32 3.06 -11.60
CA ALA A 160 -20.50 3.29 -10.40
C ALA A 160 -20.77 4.63 -9.72
N HIS A 161 -21.36 5.58 -10.42
CA HIS A 161 -21.63 6.92 -9.89
C HIS A 161 -22.52 6.86 -8.63
N GLU A 162 -22.16 7.63 -7.62
CA GLU A 162 -22.93 7.79 -6.39
C GLU A 162 -23.18 9.27 -6.11
N PRO A 163 -24.41 9.70 -5.77
CA PRO A 163 -24.72 11.10 -5.45
C PRO A 163 -23.89 11.64 -4.29
N GLY A 164 -23.58 12.93 -4.31
CA GLY A 164 -22.78 13.60 -3.29
C GLY A 164 -21.29 13.64 -3.67
N GLY A 165 -20.42 13.60 -2.69
CA GLY A 165 -18.97 13.57 -2.89
C GLY A 165 -18.24 14.88 -2.55
N VAL A 166 -17.03 15.01 -3.05
CA VAL A 166 -16.12 16.13 -2.79
C VAL A 166 -15.88 16.94 -4.08
N ALA A 167 -15.79 18.27 -3.94
CA ALA A 167 -15.42 19.13 -5.07
C ALA A 167 -13.98 18.84 -5.51
N LEU A 168 -13.73 18.88 -6.82
CA LEU A 168 -12.41 18.58 -7.39
C LEU A 168 -11.29 19.42 -6.77
N ASP A 169 -11.49 20.72 -6.62
CA ASP A 169 -10.49 21.62 -6.03
C ASP A 169 -10.17 21.26 -4.58
N ALA A 170 -11.18 20.95 -3.77
CA ALA A 170 -11.00 20.50 -2.40
C ALA A 170 -10.28 19.15 -2.34
N TRP A 171 -10.57 18.26 -3.28
CA TRP A 171 -9.90 16.95 -3.35
C TRP A 171 -8.44 17.10 -3.75
N VAL A 172 -8.11 17.85 -4.80
CA VAL A 172 -6.72 18.03 -5.28
C VAL A 172 -5.82 18.66 -4.22
N HIS A 173 -6.35 19.53 -3.37
CA HIS A 173 -5.60 20.20 -2.32
C HIS A 173 -5.67 19.51 -0.95
N ALA A 174 -6.36 18.38 -0.85
CA ALA A 174 -6.43 17.63 0.39
C ALA A 174 -5.07 16.99 0.74
N ALA A 175 -4.80 16.83 2.02
CA ALA A 175 -3.56 16.23 2.50
C ALA A 175 -3.46 14.76 2.08
N TYR A 176 -2.27 14.35 1.65
CA TYR A 176 -1.89 12.96 1.45
C TYR A 176 -0.85 12.59 2.51
N ASP A 177 -1.19 11.70 3.43
CA ASP A 177 -0.35 11.32 4.57
C ASP A 177 -0.15 9.79 4.61
N PRO A 178 0.75 9.26 3.78
CA PRO A 178 1.04 7.84 3.74
C PRO A 178 1.71 7.40 5.02
N LEU A 179 1.66 6.08 5.31
CA LEU A 179 2.48 5.53 6.37
C LEU A 179 3.95 5.85 6.11
N PRO A 180 4.64 6.45 7.08
CA PRO A 180 6.04 6.74 6.91
C PRO A 180 6.81 5.44 6.63
N PRO A 181 7.88 5.48 5.82
CA PRO A 181 8.77 4.35 5.65
C PRO A 181 9.18 3.77 7.01
N LEU A 182 9.37 2.46 7.09
CA LEU A 182 9.64 1.74 8.35
C LEU A 182 10.71 2.43 9.22
N VAL A 183 11.74 2.99 8.59
CA VAL A 183 12.82 3.72 9.26
C VAL A 183 12.32 4.99 9.92
N GLU A 184 11.49 5.76 9.23
CA GLU A 184 10.91 6.99 9.79
C GLU A 184 9.87 6.67 10.86
N ALA A 185 9.05 5.65 10.66
CA ALA A 185 8.12 5.16 11.69
C ALA A 185 8.88 4.73 12.95
N ALA A 186 10.00 4.01 12.81
CA ALA A 186 10.86 3.64 13.91
C ALA A 186 11.42 4.88 14.63
N ARG A 187 11.94 5.86 13.90
CA ARG A 187 12.44 7.12 14.49
C ARG A 187 11.37 7.86 15.28
N ARG A 188 10.15 7.99 14.74
CA ARG A 188 9.02 8.65 15.42
C ARG A 188 8.63 7.92 16.70
N ILE A 189 8.50 6.59 16.64
CA ILE A 189 8.24 5.77 17.84
C ILE A 189 9.27 6.06 18.93
N PHE A 190 10.56 6.04 18.59
CA PHE A 190 11.64 6.22 19.56
C PHE A 190 11.83 7.69 20.02
N ARG A 191 11.21 8.66 19.34
CA ARG A 191 11.16 10.07 19.78
C ARG A 191 9.90 10.41 20.56
N HIS A 192 9.04 9.43 20.88
CA HIS A 192 7.71 9.65 21.49
C HIS A 192 6.79 10.54 20.62
N GLU A 193 7.07 10.65 19.31
CA GLU A 193 6.22 11.38 18.38
C GLU A 193 5.02 10.49 18.01
N PRO A 194 3.81 11.06 17.93
CA PRO A 194 2.66 10.29 17.46
C PRO A 194 2.91 9.83 16.01
N LEU A 195 2.65 8.56 15.73
CA LEU A 195 2.54 8.11 14.36
C LEU A 195 1.30 8.79 13.75
N PRO A 196 1.34 9.18 12.49
CA PRO A 196 0.15 9.65 11.80
C PRO A 196 -1.02 8.71 12.07
N HIS A 197 -2.18 9.26 12.40
CA HIS A 197 -3.40 8.48 12.60
C HIS A 197 -3.87 7.93 11.26
N VAL A 198 -3.23 6.87 10.81
CA VAL A 198 -3.62 6.21 9.58
C VAL A 198 -4.75 5.25 9.92
N LYS A 199 -5.91 5.43 9.30
CA LYS A 199 -7.06 4.51 9.41
C LYS A 199 -6.62 3.05 9.23
N ARG A 200 -5.61 2.81 8.41
CA ARG A 200 -5.04 1.49 8.13
C ARG A 200 -4.28 0.87 9.30
N ALA A 201 -3.53 1.65 10.08
CA ALA A 201 -2.88 1.15 11.29
C ALA A 201 -3.93 0.76 12.35
N LEU A 202 -5.02 1.53 12.43
CA LEU A 202 -6.17 1.22 13.28
C LEU A 202 -6.99 0.06 12.69
N ALA A 203 -7.26 0.05 11.39
CA ALA A 203 -7.99 -1.02 10.69
C ALA A 203 -7.22 -2.34 10.68
N ALA A 204 -5.89 -2.31 10.58
CA ALA A 204 -5.04 -3.49 10.71
C ALA A 204 -4.92 -4.02 12.15
N GLY A 205 -5.54 -3.36 13.13
CA GLY A 205 -5.52 -3.78 14.53
C GLY A 205 -4.13 -3.71 15.17
N ILE A 206 -3.21 -2.87 14.67
CA ILE A 206 -1.84 -2.77 15.18
C ILE A 206 -1.82 -2.37 16.67
N PRO A 207 -2.53 -1.32 17.13
CA PRO A 207 -2.55 -0.95 18.54
C PRO A 207 -3.08 -2.07 19.44
N GLN A 208 -4.18 -2.72 19.03
CA GLN A 208 -4.80 -3.81 19.76
C GLN A 208 -3.87 -5.04 19.85
N THR A 209 -3.17 -5.33 18.75
CA THR A 209 -2.19 -6.42 18.71
C THR A 209 -1.01 -6.14 19.64
N VAL A 210 -0.47 -4.92 19.64
CA VAL A 210 0.63 -4.52 20.54
C VAL A 210 0.19 -4.61 22.00
N GLU A 211 -1.00 -4.12 22.32
CA GLU A 211 -1.55 -4.19 23.68
C GLU A 211 -1.77 -5.65 24.14
N LEU A 212 -2.34 -6.51 23.26
CA LEU A 212 -2.51 -7.93 23.56
C LEU A 212 -1.17 -8.62 23.82
N LEU A 213 -0.19 -8.43 22.95
CA LEU A 213 1.15 -8.99 23.11
C LEU A 213 1.81 -8.47 24.40
N GLY A 214 1.61 -7.20 24.72
CA GLY A 214 2.06 -6.61 25.97
C GLY A 214 1.52 -7.33 27.18
N ARG A 215 0.20 -7.52 27.27
CA ARG A 215 -0.44 -8.27 28.37
C ARG A 215 0.05 -9.71 28.47
N LEU A 216 0.28 -10.38 27.33
CA LEU A 216 0.82 -11.75 27.31
C LEU A 216 2.26 -11.81 27.87
N VAL A 217 3.10 -10.84 27.52
CA VAL A 217 4.47 -10.73 28.05
C VAL A 217 4.45 -10.51 29.56
N ASP A 218 3.58 -9.60 30.05
CA ASP A 218 3.48 -9.33 31.50
C ASP A 218 3.02 -10.55 32.28
N ARG A 219 2.02 -11.28 31.77
CA ARG A 219 1.56 -12.51 32.37
C ARG A 219 2.66 -13.58 32.42
N ALA A 220 3.33 -13.83 31.30
CA ALA A 220 4.41 -14.82 31.25
C ALA A 220 5.54 -14.45 32.21
N ALA A 221 5.88 -13.16 32.34
CA ALA A 221 6.88 -12.71 33.28
C ALA A 221 6.45 -12.90 34.73
N ALA A 222 5.18 -12.63 35.09
CA ALA A 222 4.64 -12.81 36.43
C ALA A 222 4.56 -14.30 36.83
N GLU A 223 4.26 -15.16 35.88
CA GLU A 223 4.12 -16.62 36.10
C GLU A 223 5.45 -17.37 35.94
N GLY A 224 6.54 -16.69 35.55
CA GLY A 224 7.84 -17.29 35.27
C GLY A 224 7.83 -18.23 34.06
N GLU A 225 6.89 -18.03 33.14
CA GLU A 225 6.67 -18.87 31.97
C GLU A 225 7.44 -18.37 30.76
N ARG A 226 7.66 -19.27 29.79
CA ARG A 226 8.17 -18.92 28.45
C ARG A 226 7.04 -18.96 27.45
N LEU A 227 6.78 -17.82 26.82
CA LEU A 227 5.72 -17.67 25.84
C LEU A 227 6.29 -17.56 24.43
N LEU A 228 5.69 -18.26 23.48
CA LEU A 228 5.91 -18.09 22.05
C LEU A 228 4.61 -17.62 21.40
N ALA A 229 4.59 -16.37 20.91
CA ALA A 229 3.45 -15.80 20.23
C ALA A 229 3.74 -15.62 18.73
N PHE A 230 2.84 -16.10 17.87
CA PHE A 230 2.92 -15.91 16.43
C PHE A 230 1.95 -14.83 15.96
N VAL A 231 2.46 -13.82 15.24
CA VAL A 231 1.65 -12.79 14.57
C VAL A 231 1.63 -13.07 13.08
N THR A 232 0.49 -13.44 12.56
CA THR A 232 0.28 -13.72 11.13
C THR A 232 -0.37 -12.54 10.43
N GLY A 233 -0.17 -12.44 9.13
CA GLY A 233 -0.76 -11.39 8.31
C GLY A 233 -0.08 -11.33 6.93
N VAL A 234 -0.78 -10.77 5.96
CA VAL A 234 -0.28 -10.60 4.59
C VAL A 234 0.98 -9.71 4.53
N PRO A 235 1.79 -9.77 3.48
CA PRO A 235 2.87 -8.81 3.25
C PRO A 235 2.33 -7.37 3.34
N GLY A 236 3.08 -6.47 3.97
CA GLY A 236 2.65 -5.08 4.16
C GLY A 236 1.65 -4.82 5.30
N SER A 237 1.14 -5.83 6.01
CA SER A 237 0.16 -5.66 7.11
C SER A 237 0.71 -5.04 8.40
N GLY A 238 1.94 -4.55 8.41
CA GLY A 238 2.53 -3.88 9.57
C GLY A 238 3.14 -4.79 10.64
N LYS A 239 3.34 -6.11 10.40
CA LYS A 239 3.95 -7.03 11.38
C LYS A 239 5.27 -6.54 11.98
N THR A 240 6.14 -5.98 11.14
CA THR A 240 7.42 -5.40 11.56
C THR A 240 7.21 -4.19 12.48
N LEU A 241 6.20 -3.36 12.18
CA LEU A 241 5.85 -2.21 13.01
C LEU A 241 5.31 -2.63 14.37
N VAL A 242 4.47 -3.67 14.44
CA VAL A 242 4.01 -4.28 15.70
C VAL A 242 5.19 -4.70 16.56
N GLY A 243 6.17 -5.41 15.97
CA GLY A 243 7.36 -5.88 16.69
C GLY A 243 8.23 -4.74 17.22
N LEU A 244 8.49 -3.72 16.40
CA LEU A 244 9.27 -2.53 16.81
C LEU A 244 8.57 -1.75 17.93
N ARG A 245 7.25 -1.55 17.80
CA ARG A 245 6.47 -0.82 18.79
C ARG A 245 6.41 -1.58 20.13
N LEU A 246 6.22 -2.90 20.09
CA LEU A 246 6.25 -3.74 21.28
C LEU A 246 7.60 -3.64 22.00
N VAL A 247 8.71 -3.75 21.27
CA VAL A 247 10.06 -3.63 21.85
C VAL A 247 10.26 -2.26 22.46
N TYR A 248 9.84 -1.20 21.79
CA TYR A 248 9.95 0.15 22.32
C TYR A 248 9.16 0.34 23.61
N GLU A 249 7.88 -0.03 23.63
CA GLU A 249 7.02 0.09 24.82
C GLU A 249 7.55 -0.73 26.02
N ARG A 250 8.06 -1.93 25.74
CA ARG A 250 8.65 -2.79 26.77
C ARG A 250 9.98 -2.29 27.30
N SER A 251 10.83 -1.75 26.42
CA SER A 251 12.09 -1.16 26.83
C SER A 251 11.91 0.07 27.71
N ALA A 252 10.87 0.85 27.46
CA ALA A 252 10.51 2.00 28.27
C ALA A 252 9.96 1.60 29.66
N ALA A 253 9.19 0.50 29.73
CA ALA A 253 8.53 0.07 30.95
C ALA A 253 9.38 -0.86 31.84
N HIS A 254 10.12 -1.80 31.27
CA HIS A 254 10.77 -2.91 31.99
C HIS A 254 12.22 -3.23 31.57
N GLY A 255 12.80 -2.39 30.71
CA GLY A 255 14.25 -2.31 30.53
C GLY A 255 14.91 -3.31 29.58
N ARG A 256 14.27 -4.36 29.04
CA ARG A 256 14.97 -5.35 28.19
C ARG A 256 14.06 -6.02 27.17
N ALA A 257 13.89 -5.40 26.01
CA ALA A 257 13.29 -6.05 24.86
C ALA A 257 14.17 -5.85 23.63
N THR A 258 14.30 -6.86 22.77
CA THR A 258 15.14 -6.82 21.58
C THR A 258 14.36 -7.26 20.35
N PHE A 259 14.46 -6.49 19.28
CA PHE A 259 13.95 -6.83 17.97
C PHE A 259 15.04 -7.53 17.15
N LEU A 260 14.78 -8.75 16.70
CA LEU A 260 15.68 -9.53 15.87
C LEU A 260 15.21 -9.56 14.42
N SER A 261 16.10 -9.38 13.46
CA SER A 261 15.80 -9.56 12.04
C SER A 261 16.91 -10.32 11.34
N GLY A 262 16.54 -11.24 10.45
CA GLY A 262 17.46 -11.93 9.54
C GLY A 262 17.89 -11.08 8.34
N ASN A 263 17.26 -9.90 8.13
CA ASN A 263 17.60 -8.97 7.07
C ASN A 263 18.71 -8.03 7.56
N GLY A 264 19.98 -8.38 7.30
CA GLY A 264 21.16 -7.62 7.73
C GLY A 264 21.15 -6.14 7.31
N PRO A 265 20.87 -5.80 6.02
CA PRO A 265 20.69 -4.41 5.58
C PRO A 265 19.64 -3.64 6.39
N LEU A 266 18.48 -4.23 6.68
CA LEU A 266 17.45 -3.61 7.50
C LEU A 266 17.94 -3.36 8.93
N VAL A 267 18.67 -4.33 9.53
CA VAL A 267 19.27 -4.18 10.85
C VAL A 267 20.22 -3.00 10.89
N ALA A 268 21.13 -2.88 9.91
CA ALA A 268 22.09 -1.80 9.84
C ALA A 268 21.40 -0.43 9.74
N VAL A 269 20.40 -0.31 8.86
CA VAL A 269 19.64 0.94 8.68
C VAL A 269 18.87 1.32 9.93
N LEU A 270 18.21 0.36 10.59
CA LEU A 270 17.48 0.63 11.84
C LEU A 270 18.41 0.98 12.99
N GLN A 271 19.57 0.32 13.13
CA GLN A 271 20.55 0.65 14.15
C GLN A 271 21.12 2.07 13.98
N ASP A 272 21.40 2.48 12.73
CA ASP A 272 21.82 3.84 12.42
C ASP A 272 20.71 4.85 12.72
N ALA A 273 19.49 4.59 12.24
CA ALA A 273 18.35 5.46 12.42
C ALA A 273 17.97 5.68 13.90
N LEU A 274 18.08 4.64 14.71
CA LEU A 274 17.77 4.66 16.15
C LEU A 274 18.98 5.07 17.01
N ARG A 275 20.16 5.19 16.41
CA ARG A 275 21.45 5.40 17.09
C ARG A 275 21.65 4.42 18.26
N SER A 276 21.16 3.20 18.11
CA SER A 276 21.18 2.16 19.14
C SER A 276 21.34 0.78 18.53
N ARG A 277 22.21 -0.01 19.10
CA ARG A 277 22.42 -1.43 18.77
C ARG A 277 21.75 -2.38 19.77
N VAL A 278 21.12 -1.84 20.78
CA VAL A 278 20.49 -2.64 21.85
C VAL A 278 19.11 -3.12 21.41
N PHE A 279 18.31 -2.24 20.82
CA PHE A 279 16.92 -2.52 20.47
C PHE A 279 16.76 -3.40 19.22
N VAL A 280 17.71 -3.33 18.28
CA VAL A 280 17.66 -4.08 17.01
C VAL A 280 18.96 -4.85 16.84
N ARG A 281 18.87 -6.17 16.63
CA ARG A 281 20.05 -7.04 16.48
C ARG A 281 19.86 -8.02 15.31
N ASP A 282 20.98 -8.45 14.76
CA ASP A 282 20.99 -9.48 13.73
C ASP A 282 20.62 -10.86 14.32
N LEU A 283 19.63 -11.53 13.71
CA LEU A 283 19.11 -12.81 14.17
C LEU A 283 20.20 -13.90 14.14
N HIS A 284 21.01 -13.96 13.10
CA HIS A 284 22.05 -14.98 12.96
C HIS A 284 23.16 -14.79 13.98
N ALA A 285 23.56 -13.54 14.24
CA ALA A 285 24.52 -13.21 15.28
C ALA A 285 23.97 -13.55 16.68
N PHE A 286 22.69 -13.28 16.91
CA PHE A 286 22.00 -13.63 18.15
C PHE A 286 21.96 -15.14 18.39
N ILE A 287 21.57 -15.92 17.39
CA ILE A 287 21.54 -17.40 17.46
C ILE A 287 22.94 -17.95 17.74
N ARG A 288 23.98 -17.45 17.06
CA ARG A 288 25.36 -17.87 17.32
C ARG A 288 25.78 -17.61 18.76
N THR A 289 25.37 -16.49 19.33
CA THR A 289 25.74 -16.09 20.68
C THR A 289 25.06 -16.94 21.75
N TYR A 290 23.76 -17.18 21.58
CA TYR A 290 22.93 -17.77 22.65
C TYR A 290 22.62 -19.26 22.45
N ALA A 291 22.49 -19.75 21.22
CA ALA A 291 22.07 -21.12 20.93
C ALA A 291 23.21 -22.04 20.45
N LEU A 292 24.11 -21.55 19.59
CA LEU A 292 25.18 -22.35 18.96
C LEU A 292 26.52 -22.27 19.69
N ASN A 293 26.62 -21.53 20.79
CA ASN A 293 27.83 -21.48 21.57
C ASN A 293 28.03 -22.77 22.36
N ARG A 294 29.28 -23.15 22.58
CA ARG A 294 29.64 -24.33 23.42
C ARG A 294 29.03 -24.32 24.84
N ARG A 295 28.69 -23.14 25.34
CA ARG A 295 27.94 -22.92 26.58
C ARG A 295 26.72 -22.04 26.24
N PRO A 296 25.59 -22.66 25.91
CA PRO A 296 24.36 -21.91 25.62
C PRO A 296 23.98 -21.01 26.81
N ARG A 297 23.60 -19.77 26.53
CA ARG A 297 23.13 -18.84 27.55
C ARG A 297 21.68 -18.49 27.22
N THR A 298 20.86 -18.32 28.23
CA THR A 298 19.53 -17.77 28.06
C THR A 298 19.66 -16.25 27.94
N PRO A 299 19.07 -15.62 26.92
CA PRO A 299 19.02 -14.17 26.87
C PRO A 299 18.17 -13.62 28.02
N ASP A 300 18.58 -12.51 28.60
CA ASP A 300 17.84 -11.81 29.66
C ASP A 300 16.75 -10.88 29.08
N GLU A 301 16.66 -10.79 27.75
CA GLU A 301 15.74 -9.90 27.06
C GLU A 301 14.50 -10.63 26.51
N HIS A 302 13.37 -9.94 26.45
CA HIS A 302 12.22 -10.36 25.63
C HIS A 302 12.57 -10.21 24.16
N VAL A 303 12.39 -11.27 23.38
CA VAL A 303 12.80 -11.31 21.98
C VAL A 303 11.58 -11.22 21.06
N THR A 304 11.60 -10.29 20.15
CA THR A 304 10.60 -10.15 19.07
C THR A 304 11.31 -10.30 17.73
N THR A 305 10.83 -11.20 16.88
CA THR A 305 11.36 -11.39 15.52
C THR A 305 10.24 -11.33 14.48
N PRO A 306 10.32 -10.43 13.49
CA PRO A 306 9.43 -10.49 12.36
C PRO A 306 9.91 -11.60 11.43
N THR A 307 9.28 -12.75 11.49
CA THR A 307 9.51 -13.81 10.51
C THR A 307 8.43 -13.73 9.46
N THR A 308 8.80 -13.44 8.22
CA THR A 308 7.91 -13.64 7.08
C THR A 308 7.90 -15.13 6.78
N VAL A 309 6.84 -15.84 7.17
CA VAL A 309 6.62 -17.21 6.71
C VAL A 309 6.10 -17.08 5.28
N SER A 310 7.00 -17.18 4.29
CA SER A 310 6.58 -17.50 2.93
C SER A 310 6.15 -18.96 2.95
N THR A 311 4.90 -19.23 2.64
CA THR A 311 4.41 -20.59 2.37
C THR A 311 5.02 -21.06 1.06
N CYS A 312 6.22 -21.63 1.15
CA CYS A 312 6.75 -22.44 0.08
C CYS A 312 5.99 -23.80 0.14
N PRO A 313 5.41 -24.31 -0.96
CA PRO A 313 4.78 -25.61 -0.94
C PRO A 313 5.85 -26.68 -0.74
N TYR A 314 5.99 -27.12 0.51
CA TYR A 314 6.90 -28.23 0.84
C TYR A 314 6.28 -29.54 0.36
N ARG A 315 6.91 -30.19 -0.62
CA ARG A 315 6.66 -31.58 -0.96
C ARG A 315 7.12 -32.43 0.22
N SER A 316 6.19 -33.08 0.88
CA SER A 316 6.47 -34.10 1.90
C SER A 316 7.18 -35.30 1.27
N ALA A 317 8.39 -35.59 1.72
CA ALA A 317 9.01 -36.87 1.56
C ALA A 317 9.32 -37.44 2.96
N HIS A 318 8.58 -38.49 3.31
CA HIS A 318 8.84 -39.50 4.31
C HIS A 318 9.14 -39.19 5.78
N GLY A 319 8.25 -39.60 6.57
CA GLY A 319 8.10 -40.16 7.87
C GLY A 319 9.28 -40.31 8.81
N GLY A 320 9.07 -39.82 10.07
CA GLY A 320 9.81 -40.18 11.28
C GLY A 320 9.42 -39.20 12.41
N PRO A 321 9.18 -39.69 13.65
CA PRO A 321 8.72 -38.82 14.73
C PRO A 321 9.90 -38.05 15.35
N GLY A 322 9.71 -36.76 15.50
CA GLY A 322 10.50 -35.92 16.38
C GLY A 322 11.62 -35.12 15.75
N THR A 323 11.26 -34.04 15.01
CA THR A 323 12.25 -33.00 14.71
C THR A 323 11.54 -31.66 14.65
N PHE A 324 11.98 -30.75 15.50
CA PHE A 324 11.65 -29.32 15.40
C PHE A 324 12.30 -28.78 14.12
N THR A 325 11.50 -28.44 13.14
CA THR A 325 11.99 -27.76 11.92
C THR A 325 11.94 -26.27 12.09
N THR A 326 13.11 -25.65 12.27
CA THR A 326 13.32 -24.23 12.00
C THR A 326 13.35 -24.06 10.48
N GLY A 327 12.23 -23.64 9.90
CA GLY A 327 12.16 -23.30 8.48
C GLY A 327 12.85 -21.97 8.23
N CYS A 328 14.08 -21.99 7.75
CA CYS A 328 14.77 -20.87 7.16
C CYS A 328 14.44 -20.90 5.66
N GLY A 329 13.53 -20.02 5.21
CA GLY A 329 13.23 -19.82 3.80
C GLY A 329 13.89 -18.52 3.32
N SER A 330 15.02 -18.67 2.64
CA SER A 330 15.53 -17.64 1.74
C SER A 330 14.94 -17.88 0.35
N CYS A 331 14.15 -16.97 -0.14
CA CYS A 331 13.94 -16.65 -1.55
C CYS A 331 13.88 -15.13 -1.67
#